data_29a7c12c64317da61058c0124ce86e0d
#
_entry.id   29a7c12c64317da61058c0124ce86e0d
#
_cell.length_a   1.000
_cell.length_b   1.000
_cell.length_c   1.000
_cell.angle_alpha   90.00
_cell.angle_beta   90.00
_cell.angle_gamma   90.00
#
_symmetry.space_group_name_H-M   'P 1'
#
loop_
_entity.id
_entity.type
_entity.pdbx_description
1 polymer ?
#
loop_
_entity_poly.entity_id
_entity_poly.type
_entity_poly.pdbx_seq_one_letter_code
_entity_poly.pdbx_strand_id
1 'polypeptide(L)'
;GLQSRVLSHRREMAKELILLPTVEVIEADVHDQQELIQHFRGMDAVINLVGILHEDKVGRVDLPSARRGDFQKVHVELPRKVIHACGESGVHRLLHMSALGADPNSRSAYQRSKGIAEALVREAAMRHNEHENWYLNGPKFIHGYDLNVTIFRPSVIFGRGDSFLSMFARLLKSFPVLPLAASGSRFAPVHVEDVAHAFADSLDNTATYGQTYDLCGPNAYTLQELVSYVGDVIGKKRSIIPLGKWMSYFQAWALEFKPGKKLMTRDNYYALCTDNVCRGGWPSVFDFQPASLEAIAPEYLRADTPRARYEDYRENAHR
;
A
#
# COMPACT_ATOMS: atom_id res chain seq x y z
N GLY A 1 -6.20 13.34 22.34
CA GLY A 1 -5.85 12.37 21.33
C GLY A 1 -6.66 12.60 20.06
N LEU A 2 -6.17 12.12 18.92
CA LEU A 2 -6.89 12.21 17.65
C LEU A 2 -8.13 11.31 17.67
N GLN A 3 -9.23 11.80 17.11
CA GLN A 3 -10.39 10.98 16.80
C GLN A 3 -10.34 10.59 15.31
N SER A 4 -10.58 9.34 15.02
CA SER A 4 -10.47 8.82 13.65
C SER A 4 -11.79 8.20 13.20
N ARG A 5 -12.21 8.53 11.99
CA ARG A 5 -13.31 7.89 11.30
C ARG A 5 -12.76 7.00 10.18
N VAL A 6 -13.06 5.71 10.24
CA VAL A 6 -12.58 4.72 9.27
C VAL A 6 -13.75 4.25 8.42
N LEU A 7 -13.69 4.54 7.13
CA LEU A 7 -14.66 4.04 6.16
C LEU A 7 -14.25 2.63 5.72
N SER A 8 -15.12 1.67 5.89
CA SER A 8 -14.90 0.27 5.52
C SER A 8 -16.07 -0.23 4.70
N HIS A 9 -15.78 -0.97 3.63
CA HIS A 9 -16.81 -1.61 2.83
C HIS A 9 -17.66 -2.64 3.62
N ARG A 10 -17.04 -3.24 4.65
CA ARG A 10 -17.70 -4.14 5.61
C ARG A 10 -17.17 -3.85 7.00
N ARG A 11 -18.04 -3.45 7.90
CA ARG A 11 -17.66 -3.17 9.29
C ARG A 11 -16.97 -4.36 9.96
N GLU A 12 -17.35 -5.58 9.59
CA GLU A 12 -16.77 -6.81 10.11
C GLU A 12 -15.28 -6.99 9.78
N MET A 13 -14.82 -6.41 8.67
CA MET A 13 -13.40 -6.48 8.28
C MET A 13 -12.50 -5.58 9.14
N ALA A 14 -13.09 -4.66 9.90
CA ALA A 14 -12.41 -3.72 10.77
C ALA A 14 -12.64 -4.02 12.27
N LYS A 15 -12.90 -5.29 12.63
CA LYS A 15 -13.22 -5.71 14.01
C LYS A 15 -12.20 -5.25 15.05
N GLU A 16 -10.92 -5.26 14.69
CA GLU A 16 -9.84 -4.85 15.59
C GLU A 16 -9.88 -3.35 15.90
N LEU A 17 -10.35 -2.54 14.95
CA LEU A 17 -10.47 -1.08 15.11
C LEU A 17 -11.68 -0.68 15.96
N ILE A 18 -12.75 -1.50 15.96
CA ILE A 18 -13.97 -1.22 16.72
C ILE A 18 -13.70 -1.17 18.24
N LEU A 19 -12.65 -1.85 18.70
CA LEU A 19 -12.26 -1.89 20.11
C LEU A 19 -11.49 -0.64 20.55
N LEU A 20 -11.08 0.22 19.63
CA LEU A 20 -10.32 1.43 19.93
C LEU A 20 -11.29 2.58 20.28
N PRO A 21 -11.19 3.19 21.46
CA PRO A 21 -12.18 4.18 21.93
C PRO A 21 -12.21 5.48 21.12
N THR A 22 -11.13 5.75 20.36
CA THR A 22 -11.00 6.96 19.53
C THR A 22 -11.27 6.71 18.05
N VAL A 23 -11.75 5.50 17.69
CA VAL A 23 -11.99 5.10 16.29
C VAL A 23 -13.47 4.81 16.09
N GLU A 24 -14.07 5.53 15.15
CA GLU A 24 -15.42 5.26 14.65
C GLU A 24 -15.30 4.49 13.32
N VAL A 25 -15.81 3.26 13.27
CA VAL A 25 -15.86 2.46 12.03
C VAL A 25 -17.24 2.58 11.40
N ILE A 26 -17.29 3.10 10.19
CA ILE A 26 -18.51 3.29 9.40
C ILE A 26 -18.46 2.38 8.16
N GLU A 27 -19.57 1.68 7.92
CA GLU A 27 -19.77 0.94 6.67
C GLU A 27 -20.21 1.93 5.58
N ALA A 28 -19.37 2.07 4.54
CA ALA A 28 -19.60 3.03 3.47
C ALA A 28 -19.00 2.54 2.14
N ASP A 29 -19.62 2.88 1.01
CA ASP A 29 -19.01 2.71 -0.31
C ASP A 29 -18.11 3.91 -0.64
N VAL A 30 -16.79 3.73 -0.47
CA VAL A 30 -15.80 4.76 -0.81
C VAL A 30 -15.80 5.14 -2.31
N HIS A 31 -16.51 4.39 -3.16
CA HIS A 31 -16.72 4.74 -4.55
C HIS A 31 -17.97 5.60 -4.78
N ASP A 32 -18.83 5.78 -3.78
CA ASP A 32 -19.88 6.78 -3.80
C ASP A 32 -19.33 8.14 -3.36
N GLN A 33 -19.42 9.11 -4.27
CA GLN A 33 -18.88 10.45 -4.03
C GLN A 33 -19.69 11.23 -2.98
N GLN A 34 -21.00 10.98 -2.90
CA GLN A 34 -21.85 11.67 -1.92
C GLN A 34 -21.59 11.14 -0.51
N GLU A 35 -21.39 9.83 -0.36
CA GLU A 35 -20.97 9.24 0.92
C GLU A 35 -19.63 9.81 1.38
N LEU A 36 -18.63 9.94 0.48
CA LEU A 36 -17.37 10.57 0.84
C LEU A 36 -17.54 12.00 1.33
N ILE A 37 -18.30 12.83 0.62
CA ILE A 37 -18.59 14.23 1.01
C ILE A 37 -19.25 14.28 2.40
N GLN A 38 -20.25 13.40 2.62
CA GLN A 38 -20.97 13.35 3.89
C GLN A 38 -20.03 12.99 5.06
N HIS A 39 -19.17 11.98 4.86
CA HIS A 39 -18.29 11.49 5.92
C HIS A 39 -17.05 12.36 6.15
N PHE A 40 -16.66 13.20 5.19
CA PHE A 40 -15.54 14.12 5.34
C PHE A 40 -15.93 15.44 6.04
N ARG A 41 -17.22 15.77 6.11
CA ARG A 41 -17.68 16.98 6.81
C ARG A 41 -17.25 16.99 8.28
N GLY A 42 -16.61 18.09 8.67
CA GLY A 42 -16.10 18.29 10.04
C GLY A 42 -14.83 17.51 10.36
N MET A 43 -14.17 16.95 9.35
CA MET A 43 -12.85 16.33 9.51
C MET A 43 -11.75 17.36 9.22
N ASP A 44 -10.68 17.32 10.02
CA ASP A 44 -9.50 18.20 9.84
C ASP A 44 -8.59 17.69 8.71
N ALA A 45 -8.50 16.36 8.55
CA ALA A 45 -7.65 15.71 7.56
C ALA A 45 -8.27 14.42 7.01
N VAL A 46 -7.87 14.08 5.79
CA VAL A 46 -8.19 12.79 5.15
C VAL A 46 -6.91 12.02 4.87
N ILE A 47 -6.91 10.72 5.20
CA ILE A 47 -5.83 9.80 4.89
C ILE A 47 -6.34 8.76 3.89
N ASN A 48 -5.82 8.77 2.67
CA ASN A 48 -6.17 7.80 1.64
C ASN A 48 -5.14 6.66 1.61
N LEU A 49 -5.51 5.52 2.20
CA LEU A 49 -4.72 4.29 2.23
C LEU A 49 -5.24 3.22 1.26
N VAL A 50 -6.29 3.52 0.50
CA VAL A 50 -6.95 2.52 -0.35
C VAL A 50 -6.04 2.12 -1.51
N GLY A 51 -5.87 0.82 -1.69
CA GLY A 51 -5.08 0.26 -2.77
C GLY A 51 -5.25 -1.24 -2.91
N ILE A 52 -4.98 -1.75 -4.11
CA ILE A 52 -4.99 -3.17 -4.44
C ILE A 52 -3.67 -3.55 -5.14
N LEU A 53 -3.22 -4.79 -4.97
CA LEU A 53 -2.00 -5.31 -5.60
C LEU A 53 -2.28 -6.17 -6.84
N HIS A 54 -3.52 -6.61 -7.02
CA HIS A 54 -3.93 -7.47 -8.13
C HIS A 54 -5.31 -7.06 -8.62
N GLU A 55 -5.52 -7.19 -9.93
CA GLU A 55 -6.86 -7.13 -10.53
C GLU A 55 -7.47 -8.53 -10.55
N ASP A 56 -8.66 -8.67 -10.00
CA ASP A 56 -9.44 -9.90 -10.11
C ASP A 56 -10.17 -9.94 -11.45
N LYS A 57 -9.71 -10.80 -12.37
CA LYS A 57 -10.36 -11.02 -13.68
C LYS A 57 -11.70 -11.75 -13.57
N VAL A 58 -11.97 -12.38 -12.43
CA VAL A 58 -13.20 -13.11 -12.16
C VAL A 58 -13.91 -12.41 -11.01
N GLY A 59 -15.03 -11.77 -11.30
CA GLY A 59 -15.85 -11.08 -10.32
C GLY A 59 -16.12 -11.99 -9.12
N ARG A 60 -15.52 -11.69 -7.99
CA ARG A 60 -16.01 -12.15 -6.72
C ARG A 60 -17.33 -11.43 -6.48
N VAL A 61 -18.37 -12.21 -6.25
CA VAL A 61 -19.73 -11.76 -5.94
C VAL A 61 -19.76 -10.80 -4.74
N ASP A 62 -18.69 -10.78 -3.94
CA ASP A 62 -18.58 -10.08 -2.67
C ASP A 62 -18.05 -8.62 -2.77
N LEU A 63 -17.65 -8.18 -3.96
CA LEU A 63 -17.26 -6.80 -4.24
C LEU A 63 -18.00 -6.32 -5.48
N PRO A 64 -19.20 -5.69 -5.32
CA PRO A 64 -20.03 -5.27 -6.45
C PRO A 64 -19.35 -4.32 -7.43
N SER A 65 -18.20 -3.77 -7.04
CA SER A 65 -17.50 -2.72 -7.77
C SER A 65 -16.20 -3.14 -8.48
N ALA A 66 -15.71 -4.36 -8.25
CA ALA A 66 -14.44 -4.83 -8.82
C ALA A 66 -14.65 -5.57 -10.15
N ARG A 67 -14.87 -4.83 -11.23
CA ARG A 67 -14.87 -5.33 -12.61
C ARG A 67 -13.67 -4.79 -13.36
N ARG A 68 -13.35 -5.34 -14.53
CA ARG A 68 -12.21 -4.95 -15.41
C ARG A 68 -11.78 -3.49 -15.23
N GLY A 69 -10.51 -3.27 -14.89
CA GLY A 69 -9.97 -1.93 -14.64
C GLY A 69 -9.94 -1.56 -13.16
N ASP A 70 -9.82 -2.53 -12.26
CA ASP A 70 -9.80 -2.29 -10.81
C ASP A 70 -8.69 -1.31 -10.40
N PHE A 71 -7.50 -1.38 -11.03
CA PHE A 71 -6.46 -0.38 -10.80
C PHE A 71 -6.92 1.02 -11.20
N GLN A 72 -7.60 1.17 -12.33
CA GLN A 72 -8.13 2.46 -12.76
C GLN A 72 -9.15 2.99 -11.73
N LYS A 73 -10.08 2.14 -11.30
CA LYS A 73 -11.12 2.51 -10.36
C LYS A 73 -10.57 2.86 -8.99
N VAL A 74 -9.70 1.99 -8.44
CA VAL A 74 -9.19 2.11 -7.08
C VAL A 74 -8.05 3.11 -6.97
N HIS A 75 -7.11 3.12 -7.92
CA HIS A 75 -5.92 3.96 -7.82
C HIS A 75 -6.04 5.31 -8.51
N VAL A 76 -6.98 5.49 -9.46
CA VAL A 76 -7.11 6.75 -10.22
C VAL A 76 -8.43 7.46 -9.94
N GLU A 77 -9.56 6.75 -10.10
CA GLU A 77 -10.87 7.38 -9.93
C GLU A 77 -11.17 7.69 -8.45
N LEU A 78 -10.81 6.78 -7.53
CA LEU A 78 -11.03 7.03 -6.11
C LEU A 78 -10.23 8.23 -5.58
N PRO A 79 -8.91 8.38 -5.80
CA PRO A 79 -8.20 9.60 -5.42
C PRO A 79 -8.83 10.88 -5.99
N ARG A 80 -9.34 10.86 -7.22
CA ARG A 80 -10.05 11.99 -7.79
C ARG A 80 -11.31 12.33 -7.00
N LYS A 81 -12.10 11.31 -6.61
CA LYS A 81 -13.29 11.49 -5.77
C LYS A 81 -12.93 11.98 -4.37
N VAL A 82 -11.84 11.47 -3.78
CA VAL A 82 -11.33 11.93 -2.48
C VAL A 82 -10.96 13.42 -2.53
N ILE A 83 -10.21 13.85 -3.56
CA ILE A 83 -9.85 15.25 -3.76
C ILE A 83 -11.10 16.12 -3.85
N HIS A 84 -12.06 15.73 -4.68
CA HIS A 84 -13.32 16.45 -4.83
C HIS A 84 -14.10 16.50 -3.51
N ALA A 85 -14.20 15.38 -2.79
CA ALA A 85 -14.90 15.32 -1.52
C ALA A 85 -14.23 16.18 -0.44
N CYS A 86 -12.89 16.26 -0.41
CA CYS A 86 -12.17 17.18 0.46
C CYS A 86 -12.59 18.63 0.19
N GLY A 87 -12.60 19.04 -1.08
CA GLY A 87 -13.01 20.40 -1.45
C GLY A 87 -14.44 20.74 -1.07
N GLU A 88 -15.39 19.86 -1.40
CA GLU A 88 -16.80 20.06 -1.08
C GLU A 88 -17.12 20.04 0.44
N SER A 89 -16.27 19.38 1.23
CA SER A 89 -16.45 19.26 2.68
C SER A 89 -15.65 20.29 3.47
N GLY A 90 -14.79 21.09 2.82
CA GLY A 90 -13.90 22.04 3.48
C GLY A 90 -12.74 21.37 4.21
N VAL A 91 -12.30 20.19 3.80
CA VAL A 91 -11.10 19.54 4.33
C VAL A 91 -9.87 20.05 3.56
N HIS A 92 -8.92 20.64 4.28
CA HIS A 92 -7.72 21.26 3.69
C HIS A 92 -6.46 20.39 3.80
N ARG A 93 -6.53 19.20 4.38
CA ARG A 93 -5.37 18.31 4.58
C ARG A 93 -5.62 16.92 3.99
N LEU A 94 -4.75 16.49 3.05
CA LEU A 94 -4.80 15.16 2.46
C LEU A 94 -3.44 14.46 2.55
N LEU A 95 -3.42 13.27 3.17
CA LEU A 95 -2.28 12.35 3.13
C LEU A 95 -2.60 11.21 2.17
N HIS A 96 -1.73 10.96 1.19
CA HIS A 96 -1.96 9.95 0.18
C HIS A 96 -0.88 8.88 0.17
N MET A 97 -1.27 7.61 0.31
CA MET A 97 -0.37 6.48 0.18
C MET A 97 -0.24 6.06 -1.28
N SER A 98 0.93 6.33 -1.85
CA SER A 98 1.36 5.80 -3.13
C SER A 98 2.20 4.52 -2.96
N ALA A 99 3.17 4.29 -3.79
CA ALA A 99 4.14 3.20 -3.69
C ALA A 99 5.47 3.62 -4.32
N LEU A 100 6.55 3.12 -3.79
CA LEU A 100 7.86 3.29 -4.44
C LEU A 100 7.84 2.64 -5.83
N GLY A 101 8.38 3.33 -6.83
CA GLY A 101 8.29 2.91 -8.23
C GLY A 101 7.00 3.34 -8.95
N ALA A 102 6.15 4.17 -8.34
CA ALA A 102 5.01 4.78 -9.02
C ALA A 102 5.49 5.66 -10.19
N ASP A 103 5.07 5.30 -11.41
CA ASP A 103 5.48 5.98 -12.65
C ASP A 103 4.35 5.85 -13.69
N PRO A 104 3.79 6.97 -14.19
CA PRO A 104 2.71 6.94 -15.19
C PRO A 104 3.10 6.27 -16.51
N ASN A 105 4.40 6.09 -16.77
CA ASN A 105 4.92 5.43 -17.97
C ASN A 105 5.38 3.98 -17.70
N SER A 106 5.19 3.45 -16.50
CA SER A 106 5.60 2.08 -16.17
C SER A 106 4.90 1.03 -17.04
N ARG A 107 5.62 -0.07 -17.31
CA ARG A 107 5.04 -1.27 -17.91
C ARG A 107 4.06 -1.98 -16.98
N SER A 108 4.28 -1.93 -15.67
CA SER A 108 3.34 -2.44 -14.69
C SER A 108 2.12 -1.53 -14.60
N ALA A 109 0.94 -2.10 -14.77
CA ALA A 109 -0.33 -1.38 -14.64
C ALA A 109 -0.55 -0.87 -13.21
N TYR A 110 -0.08 -1.63 -12.21
CA TYR A 110 -0.06 -1.19 -10.81
C TYR A 110 0.76 0.09 -10.64
N GLN A 111 2.05 0.06 -11.02
CA GLN A 111 2.93 1.23 -10.88
C GLN A 111 2.44 2.42 -11.71
N ARG A 112 1.92 2.16 -12.90
CA ARG A 112 1.36 3.19 -13.79
C ARG A 112 0.14 3.85 -13.17
N SER A 113 -0.79 3.08 -12.62
CA SER A 113 -1.99 3.62 -11.97
C SER A 113 -1.67 4.43 -10.72
N LYS A 114 -0.68 4.00 -9.93
CA LYS A 114 -0.16 4.78 -8.78
C LYS A 114 0.50 6.08 -9.22
N GLY A 115 1.30 6.07 -10.30
CA GLY A 115 1.92 7.27 -10.87
C GLY A 115 0.90 8.29 -11.39
N ILE A 116 -0.16 7.81 -12.06
CA ILE A 116 -1.26 8.68 -12.50
C ILE A 116 -1.99 9.30 -11.28
N ALA A 117 -2.25 8.50 -10.23
CA ALA A 117 -2.86 9.00 -9.01
C ALA A 117 -2.04 10.10 -8.34
N GLU A 118 -0.72 9.91 -8.25
CA GLU A 118 0.17 10.95 -7.71
C GLU A 118 0.13 12.25 -8.51
N ALA A 119 0.07 12.16 -9.84
CA ALA A 119 -0.04 13.35 -10.69
C ALA A 119 -1.32 14.12 -10.39
N LEU A 120 -2.46 13.44 -10.24
CA LEU A 120 -3.73 14.04 -9.86
C LEU A 120 -3.68 14.72 -8.48
N VAL A 121 -3.07 14.03 -7.51
CA VAL A 121 -2.95 14.52 -6.14
C VAL A 121 -2.02 15.76 -6.07
N ARG A 122 -0.89 15.74 -6.80
CA ARG A 122 0.00 16.92 -6.89
C ARG A 122 -0.66 18.09 -7.58
N GLU A 123 -1.40 17.84 -8.65
CA GLU A 123 -2.11 18.88 -9.36
C GLU A 123 -3.13 19.59 -8.45
N ALA A 124 -3.82 18.84 -7.59
CA ALA A 124 -4.74 19.40 -6.61
C ALA A 124 -4.04 20.33 -5.59
N ALA A 125 -2.81 19.99 -5.18
CA ALA A 125 -2.00 20.82 -4.28
C ALA A 125 -1.45 22.10 -4.95
N MET A 126 -1.09 22.05 -6.24
CA MET A 126 -0.47 23.19 -6.95
C MET A 126 -1.47 24.30 -7.27
N ARG A 127 -2.74 24.01 -7.39
CA ARG A 127 -3.78 25.01 -7.74
C ARG A 127 -4.03 26.05 -6.68
N HIS A 128 -3.50 25.88 -5.48
CA HIS A 128 -3.49 26.92 -4.45
C HIS A 128 -2.64 28.14 -4.83
N ASN A 129 -1.60 27.98 -5.65
CA ASN A 129 -0.60 29.02 -5.93
C ASN A 129 -0.81 29.77 -7.27
N GLU A 130 -1.73 29.35 -8.12
CA GLU A 130 -1.91 29.93 -9.46
C GLU A 130 -3.39 30.26 -9.76
N HIS A 131 -3.81 31.44 -9.41
CA HIS A 131 -5.15 31.99 -9.68
C HIS A 131 -5.39 32.38 -11.14
N GLU A 132 -4.50 32.13 -12.10
CA GLU A 132 -4.67 32.55 -13.48
C GLU A 132 -4.36 31.47 -14.52
N ASN A 133 -5.33 31.28 -15.43
CA ASN A 133 -5.21 30.70 -16.76
C ASN A 133 -5.34 29.18 -16.98
N TRP A 134 -6.27 28.49 -16.34
CA TRP A 134 -6.53 27.08 -16.68
C TRP A 134 -7.89 26.79 -17.35
N TYR A 135 -8.44 27.74 -18.11
CA TYR A 135 -9.79 27.61 -18.69
C TYR A 135 -9.89 26.81 -20.00
N LEU A 136 -8.81 26.28 -20.57
CA LEU A 136 -8.90 25.91 -21.98
C LEU A 136 -8.86 24.43 -22.36
N ASN A 137 -8.40 23.44 -21.57
CA ASN A 137 -8.36 22.05 -22.11
C ASN A 137 -8.34 20.88 -21.10
N GLY A 138 -8.89 20.98 -19.91
CA GLY A 138 -8.98 19.86 -18.97
C GLY A 138 -10.42 19.49 -18.60
N PRO A 139 -10.69 18.25 -18.13
CA PRO A 139 -12.03 17.89 -17.68
C PRO A 139 -12.45 18.80 -16.53
N LYS A 140 -13.65 19.36 -16.65
CA LYS A 140 -14.28 20.41 -15.80
C LYS A 140 -14.49 20.05 -14.32
N PHE A 141 -13.69 19.19 -13.70
CA PHE A 141 -14.04 18.54 -12.43
C PHE A 141 -13.16 18.87 -11.23
N ILE A 142 -12.13 19.69 -11.38
CA ILE A 142 -11.31 20.06 -10.23
C ILE A 142 -11.31 21.59 -10.13
N HIS A 143 -12.25 22.16 -9.37
CA HIS A 143 -12.14 23.52 -8.88
C HIS A 143 -10.91 23.59 -7.99
N GLY A 144 -10.15 24.69 -8.02
CA GLY A 144 -8.96 24.88 -7.19
C GLY A 144 -9.33 24.82 -5.71
N TYR A 145 -9.18 23.66 -5.12
CA TYR A 145 -9.33 23.48 -3.67
C TYR A 145 -8.00 23.86 -3.01
N ASP A 146 -8.08 24.58 -1.90
CA ASP A 146 -6.94 24.85 -1.03
C ASP A 146 -6.58 23.57 -0.25
N LEU A 147 -5.85 22.65 -0.90
CA LEU A 147 -5.58 21.34 -0.39
C LEU A 147 -4.09 21.12 -0.14
N ASN A 148 -3.69 21.06 1.12
CA ASN A 148 -2.35 20.71 1.54
C ASN A 148 -2.13 19.20 1.49
N VAL A 149 -1.36 18.74 0.53
CA VAL A 149 -1.15 17.31 0.28
C VAL A 149 0.23 16.86 0.70
N THR A 150 0.34 15.63 1.25
CA THR A 150 1.60 14.91 1.37
C THR A 150 1.43 13.53 0.74
N ILE A 151 2.40 13.12 -0.09
CA ILE A 151 2.42 11.81 -0.75
C ILE A 151 3.51 10.96 -0.12
N PHE A 152 3.16 9.73 0.26
CA PHE A 152 4.11 8.76 0.76
C PHE A 152 4.29 7.61 -0.24
N ARG A 153 5.53 7.27 -0.52
CA ARG A 153 5.95 6.16 -1.38
C ARG A 153 6.71 5.13 -0.55
N PRO A 154 6.01 4.27 0.20
CA PRO A 154 6.70 3.22 0.92
C PRO A 154 7.28 2.18 -0.03
N SER A 155 8.42 1.61 0.35
CA SER A 155 8.90 0.32 -0.14
C SER A 155 7.95 -0.78 0.34
N VAL A 156 8.31 -2.05 0.18
CA VAL A 156 7.51 -3.15 0.71
C VAL A 156 7.34 -2.97 2.22
N ILE A 157 6.09 -2.82 2.66
CA ILE A 157 5.76 -2.68 4.08
C ILE A 157 5.75 -4.07 4.71
N PHE A 158 6.45 -4.22 5.84
CA PHE A 158 6.45 -5.44 6.63
C PHE A 158 5.95 -5.17 8.06
N GLY A 159 5.49 -6.23 8.71
CA GLY A 159 4.94 -6.19 10.07
C GLY A 159 3.90 -7.27 10.26
N ARG A 160 3.22 -7.26 11.40
CA ARG A 160 2.16 -8.24 11.66
C ARG A 160 1.07 -8.15 10.62
N GLY A 161 0.65 -9.31 10.10
CA GLY A 161 -0.37 -9.39 9.07
C GLY A 161 0.13 -9.00 7.67
N ASP A 162 1.44 -8.79 7.47
CA ASP A 162 1.97 -8.53 6.13
C ASP A 162 1.64 -9.67 5.16
N SER A 163 1.48 -9.32 3.90
CA SER A 163 1.21 -10.31 2.86
C SER A 163 2.48 -10.83 2.20
N PHE A 164 3.60 -10.11 2.29
CA PHE A 164 4.80 -10.37 1.51
C PHE A 164 5.72 -11.40 2.19
N LEU A 165 6.25 -11.10 3.37
CA LEU A 165 7.13 -12.04 4.09
C LEU A 165 6.37 -13.27 4.57
N SER A 166 5.13 -13.08 5.03
CA SER A 166 4.23 -14.18 5.43
C SER A 166 3.89 -15.12 4.27
N MET A 167 3.80 -14.62 3.03
CA MET A 167 3.64 -15.48 1.84
C MET A 167 4.86 -16.38 1.65
N PHE A 168 6.07 -15.82 1.70
CA PHE A 168 7.30 -16.61 1.58
C PHE A 168 7.46 -17.60 2.72
N ALA A 169 7.11 -17.22 3.95
CA ALA A 169 7.12 -18.14 5.09
C ALA A 169 6.21 -19.36 4.83
N ARG A 170 5.01 -19.15 4.28
CA ARG A 170 4.10 -20.26 3.90
C ARG A 170 4.67 -21.13 2.77
N LEU A 171 5.24 -20.51 1.73
CA LEU A 171 5.84 -21.24 0.61
C LEU A 171 7.02 -22.11 1.08
N LEU A 172 7.90 -21.57 1.92
CA LEU A 172 9.05 -22.30 2.48
C LEU A 172 8.64 -23.42 3.44
N LYS A 173 7.52 -23.28 4.15
CA LYS A 173 6.94 -24.38 4.95
C LYS A 173 6.39 -25.50 4.07
N SER A 174 5.80 -25.17 2.91
CA SER A 174 5.09 -26.11 2.04
C SER A 174 5.97 -26.81 1.01
N PHE A 175 7.04 -26.16 0.55
CA PHE A 175 7.86 -26.66 -0.56
C PHE A 175 9.31 -26.87 -0.15
N PRO A 176 9.95 -28.00 -0.51
CA PRO A 176 11.38 -28.25 -0.23
C PRO A 176 12.30 -27.42 -1.13
N VAL A 177 11.82 -27.02 -2.29
CA VAL A 177 12.54 -26.19 -3.28
C VAL A 177 11.64 -25.05 -3.72
N LEU A 178 12.18 -23.85 -3.78
CA LEU A 178 11.44 -22.66 -4.22
C LEU A 178 12.07 -22.06 -5.47
N PRO A 179 11.48 -22.22 -6.65
CA PRO A 179 11.87 -21.48 -7.84
C PRO A 179 11.43 -20.01 -7.69
N LEU A 180 12.39 -19.09 -7.73
CA LEU A 180 12.18 -17.68 -7.42
C LEU A 180 12.38 -16.80 -8.66
N ALA A 181 11.28 -16.21 -9.12
CA ALA A 181 11.31 -15.20 -10.17
C ALA A 181 11.90 -13.89 -9.64
N ALA A 182 12.59 -13.15 -10.53
CA ALA A 182 13.16 -11.84 -10.23
C ALA A 182 14.02 -11.82 -8.95
N SER A 183 14.75 -12.89 -8.69
CA SER A 183 15.53 -13.12 -7.46
C SER A 183 16.53 -11.99 -7.12
N GLY A 184 17.06 -11.31 -8.13
CA GLY A 184 18.00 -10.19 -8.00
C GLY A 184 17.37 -8.82 -7.79
N SER A 185 16.04 -8.69 -7.83
CA SER A 185 15.34 -7.41 -7.58
C SER A 185 15.59 -6.94 -6.14
N ARG A 186 15.87 -5.67 -5.96
CA ARG A 186 16.25 -5.10 -4.67
C ARG A 186 15.06 -4.43 -3.97
N PHE A 187 14.99 -4.61 -2.66
CA PHE A 187 13.96 -4.05 -1.78
C PHE A 187 14.62 -3.46 -0.53
N ALA A 188 14.05 -2.37 -0.03
CA ALA A 188 14.39 -1.82 1.28
C ALA A 188 13.13 -1.83 2.17
N PRO A 189 12.74 -3.01 2.71
CA PRO A 189 11.48 -3.16 3.46
C PRO A 189 11.38 -2.16 4.60
N VAL A 190 10.22 -1.53 4.77
CA VAL A 190 9.94 -0.55 5.83
C VAL A 190 8.91 -1.11 6.81
N HIS A 191 9.11 -0.87 8.10
CA HIS A 191 8.19 -1.33 9.13
C HIS A 191 6.88 -0.55 9.09
N VAL A 192 5.76 -1.24 9.29
CA VAL A 192 4.42 -0.63 9.22
C VAL A 192 4.21 0.49 10.23
N GLU A 193 4.79 0.36 11.44
CA GLU A 193 4.67 1.40 12.48
C GLU A 193 5.47 2.66 12.11
N ASP A 194 6.63 2.52 11.44
CA ASP A 194 7.40 3.68 10.96
C ASP A 194 6.63 4.45 9.88
N VAL A 195 5.96 3.71 9.00
CA VAL A 195 5.06 4.34 8.01
C VAL A 195 3.91 5.05 8.72
N ALA A 196 3.28 4.42 9.72
CA ALA A 196 2.19 5.02 10.48
C ALA A 196 2.64 6.27 11.25
N HIS A 197 3.83 6.26 11.87
CA HIS A 197 4.42 7.42 12.51
C HIS A 197 4.66 8.57 11.52
N ALA A 198 5.23 8.29 10.33
CA ALA A 198 5.42 9.32 9.31
C ALA A 198 4.11 9.96 8.87
N PHE A 199 3.01 9.17 8.76
CA PHE A 199 1.69 9.71 8.49
C PHE A 199 1.18 10.57 9.64
N ALA A 200 1.30 10.10 10.89
CA ALA A 200 0.83 10.83 12.07
C ALA A 200 1.58 12.16 12.25
N ASP A 201 2.91 12.15 12.14
CA ASP A 201 3.75 13.34 12.26
C ASP A 201 3.47 14.37 11.16
N SER A 202 2.98 13.91 10.01
CA SER A 202 2.67 14.81 8.89
C SER A 202 1.31 15.49 8.99
N LEU A 203 0.42 15.08 9.89
CA LEU A 203 -0.92 15.65 9.97
C LEU A 203 -0.88 17.17 10.18
N ASP A 204 -0.11 17.62 11.18
CA ASP A 204 -0.01 19.03 11.56
C ASP A 204 1.32 19.68 11.15
N ASN A 205 2.25 18.93 10.56
CA ASN A 205 3.56 19.42 10.16
C ASN A 205 3.50 20.10 8.79
N THR A 206 3.46 21.42 8.79
CA THR A 206 3.42 22.26 7.58
C THR A 206 4.64 22.08 6.65
N ALA A 207 5.79 21.62 7.18
CA ALA A 207 6.98 21.35 6.36
C ALA A 207 6.77 20.17 5.40
N THR A 208 5.73 19.36 5.62
CA THR A 208 5.38 18.22 4.75
C THR A 208 4.38 18.57 3.65
N TYR A 209 3.85 19.78 3.65
CA TYR A 209 2.85 20.21 2.67
C TYR A 209 3.45 20.31 1.27
N GLY A 210 2.74 19.75 0.29
CA GLY A 210 3.21 19.67 -1.10
C GLY A 210 4.35 18.68 -1.34
N GLN A 211 4.82 17.96 -0.32
CA GLN A 211 5.99 17.10 -0.39
C GLN A 211 5.62 15.66 -0.76
N THR A 212 6.63 14.96 -1.31
CA THR A 212 6.56 13.51 -1.58
C THR A 212 7.74 12.84 -0.89
N TYR A 213 7.47 11.83 -0.07
CA TYR A 213 8.48 11.13 0.71
C TYR A 213 8.56 9.66 0.30
N ASP A 214 9.76 9.22 -0.07
CA ASP A 214 10.09 7.82 -0.23
C ASP A 214 10.39 7.25 1.16
N LEU A 215 9.67 6.19 1.58
CA LEU A 215 9.83 5.56 2.89
C LEU A 215 10.44 4.18 2.74
N CYS A 216 11.69 4.03 3.15
CA CYS A 216 12.45 2.79 3.08
C CYS A 216 13.03 2.43 4.45
N GLY A 217 13.15 1.13 4.72
CA GLY A 217 13.95 0.66 5.84
C GLY A 217 15.44 0.95 5.66
N PRO A 218 16.25 0.73 6.72
CA PRO A 218 17.66 1.12 6.73
C PRO A 218 18.54 0.29 5.78
N ASN A 219 18.12 -0.93 5.45
CA ASN A 219 18.90 -1.87 4.65
C ASN A 219 18.17 -2.30 3.38
N ALA A 220 18.93 -2.50 2.30
CA ALA A 220 18.41 -3.01 1.05
C ALA A 220 18.87 -4.46 0.84
N TYR A 221 17.97 -5.31 0.39
CA TYR A 221 18.16 -6.73 0.16
C TYR A 221 17.71 -7.11 -1.24
N THR A 222 18.32 -8.12 -1.83
CA THR A 222 17.74 -8.81 -2.99
C THR A 222 16.53 -9.65 -2.55
N LEU A 223 15.63 -9.95 -3.46
CA LEU A 223 14.50 -10.84 -3.17
C LEU A 223 14.98 -12.21 -2.67
N GLN A 224 16.09 -12.73 -3.21
CA GLN A 224 16.68 -13.98 -2.77
C GLN A 224 17.17 -13.90 -1.32
N GLU A 225 17.83 -12.82 -0.93
CA GLU A 225 18.28 -12.61 0.44
C GLU A 225 17.10 -12.51 1.40
N LEU A 226 16.03 -11.77 1.04
CA LEU A 226 14.81 -11.68 1.85
C LEU A 226 14.16 -13.05 2.07
N VAL A 227 14.03 -13.86 1.01
CA VAL A 227 13.43 -15.20 1.10
C VAL A 227 14.33 -16.14 1.92
N SER A 228 15.66 -16.05 1.76
CA SER A 228 16.62 -16.82 2.56
C SER A 228 16.52 -16.44 4.03
N TYR A 229 16.48 -15.15 4.34
CA TYR A 229 16.30 -14.63 5.69
C TYR A 229 15.00 -15.14 6.34
N VAL A 230 13.88 -15.11 5.61
CA VAL A 230 12.61 -15.67 6.11
C VAL A 230 12.79 -17.16 6.43
N GLY A 231 13.48 -17.92 5.57
CA GLY A 231 13.79 -19.33 5.80
C GLY A 231 14.60 -19.57 7.08
N ASP A 232 15.60 -18.72 7.34
CA ASP A 232 16.42 -18.78 8.57
C ASP A 232 15.58 -18.47 9.80
N VAL A 233 14.75 -17.43 9.76
CA VAL A 233 13.89 -17.02 10.88
C VAL A 233 12.89 -18.11 11.28
N ILE A 234 12.25 -18.76 10.28
CA ILE A 234 11.26 -19.83 10.55
C ILE A 234 11.89 -21.22 10.74
N GLY A 235 13.22 -21.34 10.71
CA GLY A 235 13.92 -22.61 10.84
C GLY A 235 13.70 -23.58 9.66
N LYS A 236 13.40 -23.07 8.47
CA LYS A 236 13.14 -23.86 7.25
C LYS A 236 14.06 -23.42 6.11
N LYS A 237 15.34 -23.79 6.22
CA LYS A 237 16.30 -23.58 5.13
C LYS A 237 15.90 -24.44 3.92
N ARG A 238 15.60 -23.79 2.81
CA ARG A 238 15.18 -24.46 1.57
C ARG A 238 16.09 -24.03 0.43
N SER A 239 16.20 -24.89 -0.57
CA SER A 239 16.90 -24.54 -1.80
C SER A 239 16.08 -23.53 -2.60
N ILE A 240 16.63 -22.32 -2.76
CA ILE A 240 16.05 -21.26 -3.60
C ILE A 240 16.74 -21.31 -4.95
N ILE A 241 15.96 -21.55 -6.00
CA ILE A 241 16.48 -21.61 -7.37
C ILE A 241 16.15 -20.31 -8.09
N PRO A 242 17.15 -19.45 -8.37
CA PRO A 242 16.91 -18.22 -9.12
C PRO A 242 16.51 -18.55 -10.54
N LEU A 243 15.40 -17.97 -11.01
CA LEU A 243 14.93 -18.13 -12.37
C LEU A 243 15.45 -17.01 -13.27
N GLY A 244 15.92 -17.39 -14.47
CA GLY A 244 16.23 -16.41 -15.52
C GLY A 244 14.97 -15.65 -15.99
N LYS A 245 15.16 -14.55 -16.70
CA LYS A 245 14.06 -13.64 -17.13
C LYS A 245 12.91 -14.37 -17.83
N TRP A 246 13.21 -15.28 -18.75
CA TRP A 246 12.20 -16.07 -19.48
C TRP A 246 11.39 -16.98 -18.57
N MET A 247 12.06 -17.71 -17.69
CA MET A 247 11.41 -18.62 -16.75
C MET A 247 10.60 -17.84 -15.71
N SER A 248 11.08 -16.69 -15.25
CA SER A 248 10.36 -15.79 -14.36
C SER A 248 9.05 -15.29 -14.97
N TYR A 249 9.08 -14.87 -16.22
CA TYR A 249 7.89 -14.45 -16.94
C TYR A 249 6.90 -15.62 -17.15
N PHE A 250 7.41 -16.79 -17.56
CA PHE A 250 6.58 -17.98 -17.71
C PHE A 250 5.94 -18.42 -16.38
N GLN A 251 6.70 -18.38 -15.29
CA GLN A 251 6.16 -18.66 -13.94
C GLN A 251 5.02 -17.69 -13.59
N ALA A 252 5.21 -16.40 -13.81
CA ALA A 252 4.18 -15.41 -13.57
C ALA A 252 2.92 -15.67 -14.40
N TRP A 253 3.10 -15.98 -15.69
CA TRP A 253 2.00 -16.33 -16.59
C TRP A 253 1.26 -17.58 -16.13
N ALA A 254 1.97 -18.65 -15.76
CA ALA A 254 1.35 -19.90 -15.30
C ALA A 254 0.57 -19.71 -13.99
N LEU A 255 1.09 -18.91 -13.06
CA LEU A 255 0.44 -18.62 -11.78
C LEU A 255 -0.82 -17.74 -11.91
N GLU A 256 -0.98 -17.01 -13.03
CA GLU A 256 -2.22 -16.27 -13.31
C GLU A 256 -3.44 -17.18 -13.51
N PHE A 257 -3.24 -18.44 -13.92
CA PHE A 257 -4.33 -19.40 -14.13
C PHE A 257 -4.72 -20.16 -12.86
N LYS A 258 -3.94 -20.01 -11.78
CA LYS A 258 -4.27 -20.66 -10.52
C LYS A 258 -5.59 -20.10 -9.96
N PRO A 259 -6.56 -20.97 -9.63
CA PRO A 259 -7.79 -20.53 -8.98
C PRO A 259 -7.54 -20.02 -7.57
N GLY A 260 -8.33 -19.04 -7.11
CA GLY A 260 -8.22 -18.43 -5.81
C GLY A 260 -7.26 -17.23 -5.76
N LYS A 261 -6.72 -16.91 -4.57
CA LYS A 261 -5.81 -15.78 -4.37
C LYS A 261 -4.55 -15.97 -5.21
N LYS A 262 -4.25 -15.01 -6.09
CA LYS A 262 -3.10 -15.08 -6.97
C LYS A 262 -1.81 -14.87 -6.19
N LEU A 263 -0.83 -15.74 -6.42
CA LEU A 263 0.50 -15.62 -5.82
C LEU A 263 1.36 -14.62 -6.56
N MET A 264 1.25 -14.60 -7.89
CA MET A 264 2.03 -13.74 -8.79
C MET A 264 1.29 -13.56 -10.10
N THR A 265 1.41 -12.38 -10.72
CA THR A 265 0.91 -12.08 -12.06
C THR A 265 2.03 -11.54 -12.92
N ARG A 266 1.82 -11.47 -14.24
CA ARG A 266 2.77 -10.79 -15.15
C ARG A 266 2.95 -9.33 -14.79
N ASP A 267 1.92 -8.67 -14.30
CA ASP A 267 2.02 -7.29 -13.82
C ASP A 267 2.95 -7.16 -12.61
N ASN A 268 2.82 -8.09 -11.64
CA ASN A 268 3.76 -8.15 -10.53
C ASN A 268 5.19 -8.42 -10.99
N TYR A 269 5.39 -9.28 -12.00
CA TYR A 269 6.72 -9.51 -12.57
C TYR A 269 7.32 -8.22 -13.14
N TYR A 270 6.53 -7.42 -13.87
CA TYR A 270 7.00 -6.13 -14.37
C TYR A 270 7.31 -5.15 -13.22
N ALA A 271 6.49 -5.12 -12.18
CA ALA A 271 6.78 -4.31 -10.99
C ALA A 271 8.08 -4.74 -10.30
N LEU A 272 8.32 -6.06 -10.19
CA LEU A 272 9.54 -6.62 -9.62
C LEU A 272 10.81 -6.35 -10.45
N CYS A 273 10.69 -6.04 -11.74
CA CYS A 273 11.84 -5.67 -12.57
C CYS A 273 12.40 -4.27 -12.26
N THR A 274 11.71 -3.49 -11.44
CA THR A 274 12.16 -2.19 -10.96
C THR A 274 12.60 -2.32 -9.51
N ASP A 275 13.79 -1.82 -9.18
CA ASP A 275 14.27 -1.82 -7.80
C ASP A 275 13.35 -1.00 -6.90
N ASN A 276 13.02 -1.57 -5.75
CA ASN A 276 12.15 -0.97 -4.74
C ASN A 276 12.99 -0.48 -3.54
N VAL A 277 13.92 0.43 -3.84
CA VAL A 277 14.87 1.02 -2.89
C VAL A 277 14.88 2.53 -3.03
N CYS A 278 14.96 3.25 -1.94
CA CYS A 278 15.05 4.70 -1.93
C CYS A 278 16.44 5.16 -2.39
N ARG A 279 16.50 6.27 -3.13
CA ARG A 279 17.76 6.89 -3.55
C ARG A 279 18.38 7.76 -2.45
N GLY A 280 17.56 8.26 -1.52
CA GLY A 280 17.98 8.98 -0.30
C GLY A 280 17.85 8.10 0.94
N GLY A 281 18.32 8.58 2.08
CA GLY A 281 18.04 7.97 3.37
C GLY A 281 16.60 8.20 3.84
N TRP A 282 16.34 7.90 5.11
CA TRP A 282 15.07 8.26 5.75
C TRP A 282 14.89 9.78 5.74
N PRO A 283 13.69 10.31 5.44
CA PRO A 283 13.47 11.74 5.35
C PRO A 283 13.73 12.45 6.68
N SER A 284 14.61 13.46 6.68
CA SER A 284 15.04 14.16 7.89
C SER A 284 13.94 15.00 8.56
N VAL A 285 12.81 15.17 7.90
CA VAL A 285 11.64 15.85 8.49
C VAL A 285 11.00 15.03 9.60
N PHE A 286 11.23 13.70 9.61
CA PHE A 286 10.79 12.80 10.65
C PHE A 286 11.94 12.56 11.62
N ASP A 287 11.75 12.96 12.87
CA ASP A 287 12.77 12.90 13.92
C ASP A 287 12.90 11.50 14.55
N PHE A 288 12.98 10.46 13.68
CA PHE A 288 13.25 9.09 14.09
C PHE A 288 13.93 8.30 12.98
N GLN A 289 14.51 7.16 13.33
CA GLN A 289 15.12 6.23 12.38
C GLN A 289 14.24 5.01 12.18
N PRO A 290 14.10 4.50 10.95
CA PRO A 290 13.26 3.34 10.67
C PRO A 290 13.86 2.07 11.27
N ALA A 291 13.00 1.19 11.77
CA ALA A 291 13.38 -0.09 12.34
C ALA A 291 13.94 -1.05 11.27
N SER A 292 14.94 -1.85 11.64
CA SER A 292 15.48 -2.86 10.73
C SER A 292 14.57 -4.09 10.67
N LEU A 293 14.67 -4.78 9.53
CA LEU A 293 13.95 -6.04 9.30
C LEU A 293 14.28 -7.07 10.38
N GLU A 294 15.55 -7.17 10.75
CA GLU A 294 16.09 -8.14 11.70
C GLU A 294 15.57 -7.91 13.13
N ALA A 295 15.27 -6.67 13.48
CA ALA A 295 14.76 -6.34 14.80
C ALA A 295 13.30 -6.80 14.99
N ILE A 296 12.47 -6.69 13.93
CA ILE A 296 11.02 -6.83 14.04
C ILE A 296 10.50 -8.16 13.46
N ALA A 297 10.98 -8.58 12.28
CA ALA A 297 10.42 -9.73 11.58
C ALA A 297 10.42 -11.05 12.37
N PRO A 298 11.44 -11.35 13.21
CA PRO A 298 11.42 -12.56 14.03
C PRO A 298 10.26 -12.63 15.02
N GLU A 299 9.73 -11.50 15.47
CA GLU A 299 8.66 -11.46 16.48
C GLU A 299 7.35 -12.08 15.97
N TYR A 300 7.05 -11.95 14.68
CA TYR A 300 5.79 -12.45 14.12
C TYR A 300 5.96 -13.61 13.12
N LEU A 301 7.16 -13.80 12.54
CA LEU A 301 7.41 -14.90 11.62
C LEU A 301 7.69 -16.22 12.35
N ARG A 302 8.25 -16.19 13.57
CA ARG A 302 8.52 -17.39 14.37
C ARG A 302 7.22 -17.96 14.94
N ALA A 303 6.98 -19.23 14.66
CA ALA A 303 5.80 -19.95 15.17
C ALA A 303 5.89 -20.31 16.68
N ASP A 304 7.06 -20.16 17.29
CA ASP A 304 7.33 -20.55 18.68
C ASP A 304 7.08 -19.44 19.70
N THR A 305 6.77 -18.21 19.25
CA THR A 305 6.41 -17.14 20.17
C THR A 305 5.01 -17.39 20.75
N PRO A 306 4.78 -17.15 22.06
CA PRO A 306 3.46 -17.33 22.69
C PRO A 306 2.35 -16.58 21.94
N ARG A 307 2.69 -15.45 21.35
CA ARG A 307 1.77 -14.59 20.63
C ARG A 307 1.45 -15.12 19.22
N ALA A 308 2.41 -15.75 18.52
CA ALA A 308 2.16 -16.43 17.25
C ALA A 308 1.20 -17.62 17.41
N ARG A 309 1.33 -18.37 18.53
CA ARG A 309 0.38 -19.44 18.87
C ARG A 309 -1.04 -18.92 19.10
N TYR A 310 -1.15 -17.74 19.71
CA TYR A 310 -2.46 -17.13 19.96
C TYR A 310 -3.13 -16.69 18.64
N GLU A 311 -2.37 -16.20 17.68
CA GLU A 311 -2.87 -15.84 16.34
C GLU A 311 -3.27 -17.09 15.53
N ASP A 312 -2.47 -18.17 15.56
CA ASP A 312 -2.86 -19.46 14.98
C ASP A 312 -4.19 -19.97 15.57
N TYR A 313 -4.40 -19.83 16.88
CA TYR A 313 -5.67 -20.17 17.52
C TYR A 313 -6.82 -19.28 17.08
N ARG A 314 -6.60 -17.97 16.86
CA ARG A 314 -7.62 -17.05 16.34
C ARG A 314 -8.00 -17.36 14.89
N GLU A 315 -7.04 -17.61 14.03
CA GLU A 315 -7.28 -17.99 12.63
C GLU A 315 -8.03 -19.33 12.52
N ASN A 316 -7.71 -20.30 13.37
CA ASN A 316 -8.35 -21.61 13.38
C ASN A 316 -9.72 -21.61 14.09
N ALA A 317 -10.01 -20.64 14.93
CA ALA A 317 -11.27 -20.58 15.66
C ALA A 317 -12.46 -20.10 14.81
N HIS A 318 -12.25 -19.69 13.55
CA HIS A 318 -13.30 -19.23 12.62
C HIS A 318 -14.27 -18.19 13.21
N ARG A 319 -13.82 -17.34 14.12
CA ARG A 319 -14.62 -16.31 14.79
C ARG A 319 -14.19 -14.91 14.41
#